data_19385140312fd4735286383bd7c23eff
#
_entry.id   19385140312fd4735286383bd7c23eff
#
_cell.length_a   1.000
_cell.length_b   1.000
_cell.length_c   1.000
_cell.angle_alpha   90.00
_cell.angle_beta   90.00
_cell.angle_gamma   90.00
#
_symmetry.space_group_name_H-M   'P 1'
#
loop_
_entity.id
_entity.type
_entity.pdbx_description
1 polymer ?
#
loop_
_entity_poly.entity_id
_entity_poly.type
_entity_poly.pdbx_seq_one_letter_code
_entity_poly.pdbx_strand_id
1 'polypeptide(L)'
;MTAEATATVHPSAHVHPDARLAADVRVGPGVVVEADVEVGAGSELLAGTVLHDGSRVGQRCRVGPYAVVGGLPMDSHFAGEGTLAVIEDDVTVREFVTVHRATGPGAQTTVGAGTLLMSYAHVSHNTRVGRGCVLTTAVQLGGHSEIGDHAVLGSNALIHQFCRVGEYAMVGGASAGNMDVLPFTMARGNPARHYRLNRVGLLRHGIEGERYRALEQAVRALRRRDRSRLDELADGSADVRRLLDFADDSKRGVARFAVGG
;
A
#
# COMPACT_ATOMS: atom_id res chain seq x y z
N MET A 1 4.25 -11.42 -40.40
CA MET A 1 3.05 -11.65 -39.60
C MET A 1 3.57 -12.03 -38.21
N THR A 2 3.60 -11.06 -37.28
CA THR A 2 3.86 -11.34 -35.86
C THR A 2 2.61 -12.04 -35.33
N ALA A 3 2.75 -13.27 -34.81
CA ALA A 3 1.65 -13.92 -34.11
C ALA A 3 1.18 -12.98 -32.99
N GLU A 4 -0.11 -12.65 -32.95
CA GLU A 4 -0.68 -11.97 -31.79
C GLU A 4 -0.46 -12.88 -30.59
N ALA A 5 0.27 -12.37 -29.61
CA ALA A 5 0.50 -13.10 -28.37
C ALA A 5 -0.86 -13.24 -27.65
N THR A 6 -1.25 -14.47 -27.38
CA THR A 6 -2.49 -14.80 -26.64
C THR A 6 -2.15 -15.19 -25.21
N ALA A 7 -3.06 -14.97 -24.28
CA ALA A 7 -2.90 -15.43 -22.91
C ALA A 7 -2.69 -16.97 -22.87
N THR A 8 -1.76 -17.41 -22.03
CA THR A 8 -1.50 -18.84 -21.82
C THR A 8 -2.23 -19.28 -20.54
N VAL A 9 -3.23 -20.16 -20.67
CA VAL A 9 -4.06 -20.60 -19.56
C VAL A 9 -3.81 -22.09 -19.29
N HIS A 10 -3.47 -22.42 -18.04
CA HIS A 10 -3.29 -23.81 -17.62
C HIS A 10 -4.63 -24.57 -17.69
N PRO A 11 -4.67 -25.83 -18.16
CA PRO A 11 -5.92 -26.60 -18.33
C PRO A 11 -6.78 -26.76 -17.06
N SER A 12 -6.18 -26.67 -15.88
CA SER A 12 -6.90 -26.74 -14.60
C SER A 12 -7.32 -25.38 -14.05
N ALA A 13 -7.08 -24.29 -14.76
CA ALA A 13 -7.57 -22.97 -14.38
C ALA A 13 -9.03 -22.78 -14.80
N HIS A 14 -9.77 -22.02 -14.03
CA HIS A 14 -11.13 -21.62 -14.35
C HIS A 14 -11.18 -20.12 -14.64
N VAL A 15 -11.30 -19.77 -15.91
CA VAL A 15 -11.37 -18.36 -16.36
C VAL A 15 -12.76 -18.14 -16.97
N HIS A 16 -13.50 -17.19 -16.40
CA HIS A 16 -14.84 -16.86 -16.92
C HIS A 16 -14.73 -16.29 -18.35
N PRO A 17 -15.63 -16.63 -19.29
CA PRO A 17 -15.57 -16.15 -20.68
C PRO A 17 -15.61 -14.62 -20.82
N ASP A 18 -16.25 -13.90 -19.88
CA ASP A 18 -16.34 -12.43 -19.88
C ASP A 18 -15.11 -11.74 -19.27
N ALA A 19 -14.21 -12.49 -18.64
CA ALA A 19 -12.96 -11.93 -18.12
C ALA A 19 -12.06 -11.42 -19.25
N ARG A 20 -11.43 -10.28 -19.04
CA ARG A 20 -10.57 -9.64 -20.03
C ARG A 20 -9.10 -9.84 -19.66
N LEU A 21 -8.45 -10.79 -20.30
CA LEU A 21 -7.01 -11.04 -20.17
C LEU A 21 -6.29 -10.46 -21.39
N ALA A 22 -5.33 -9.55 -21.14
CA ALA A 22 -4.51 -8.98 -22.20
C ALA A 22 -3.49 -10.01 -22.74
N ALA A 23 -2.75 -9.61 -23.78
CA ALA A 23 -1.69 -10.41 -24.35
C ALA A 23 -0.60 -10.76 -23.31
N ASP A 24 0.08 -11.89 -23.50
CA ASP A 24 1.16 -12.39 -22.65
C ASP A 24 0.80 -12.68 -21.18
N VAL A 25 -0.48 -12.67 -20.81
CA VAL A 25 -0.91 -13.10 -19.49
C VAL A 25 -0.70 -14.59 -19.33
N ARG A 26 -0.05 -14.97 -18.24
CA ARG A 26 0.15 -16.40 -17.88
C ARG A 26 -0.73 -16.76 -16.69
N VAL A 27 -1.59 -17.76 -16.87
CA VAL A 27 -2.52 -18.24 -15.86
C VAL A 27 -2.11 -19.66 -15.44
N GLY A 28 -1.68 -19.77 -14.18
CA GLY A 28 -1.18 -21.02 -13.58
C GLY A 28 -2.28 -22.01 -13.19
N PRO A 29 -1.88 -23.17 -12.65
CA PRO A 29 -2.81 -24.23 -12.28
C PRO A 29 -3.75 -23.83 -11.13
N GLY A 30 -5.02 -24.22 -11.25
CA GLY A 30 -6.04 -23.98 -10.22
C GLY A 30 -6.39 -22.52 -9.98
N VAL A 31 -5.99 -21.59 -10.86
CA VAL A 31 -6.38 -20.18 -10.82
C VAL A 31 -7.88 -20.07 -11.12
N VAL A 32 -8.56 -19.18 -10.39
CA VAL A 32 -9.98 -18.83 -10.63
C VAL A 32 -10.06 -17.35 -10.97
N VAL A 33 -10.70 -17.03 -12.10
CA VAL A 33 -10.95 -15.65 -12.56
C VAL A 33 -12.42 -15.50 -12.85
N GLU A 34 -13.10 -14.61 -12.12
CA GLU A 34 -14.52 -14.31 -12.28
C GLU A 34 -14.81 -13.39 -13.47
N ALA A 35 -16.10 -13.06 -13.71
CA ALA A 35 -16.57 -12.42 -14.94
C ALA A 35 -16.08 -10.98 -15.12
N ASP A 36 -16.22 -10.14 -14.08
CA ASP A 36 -15.82 -8.73 -14.12
C ASP A 36 -14.38 -8.54 -13.66
N VAL A 37 -13.43 -9.18 -14.35
CA VAL A 37 -11.99 -9.12 -14.06
C VAL A 37 -11.22 -8.64 -15.28
N GLU A 38 -10.25 -7.75 -15.05
CA GLU A 38 -9.28 -7.33 -16.07
C GLU A 38 -7.86 -7.61 -15.61
N VAL A 39 -7.03 -8.16 -16.51
CA VAL A 39 -5.61 -8.41 -16.26
C VAL A 39 -4.76 -7.86 -17.40
N GLY A 40 -3.85 -6.96 -17.08
CA GLY A 40 -2.95 -6.28 -18.01
C GLY A 40 -1.83 -7.18 -18.54
N ALA A 41 -1.26 -6.77 -19.67
CA ALA A 41 -0.27 -7.51 -20.43
C ALA A 41 0.98 -7.89 -19.61
N GLY A 42 1.54 -9.06 -19.87
CA GLY A 42 2.75 -9.57 -19.23
C GLY A 42 2.57 -9.99 -17.78
N SER A 43 1.36 -9.97 -17.24
CA SER A 43 1.10 -10.37 -15.86
C SER A 43 1.03 -11.89 -15.69
N GLU A 44 1.41 -12.36 -14.50
CA GLU A 44 1.42 -13.77 -14.12
C GLU A 44 0.46 -14.00 -12.94
N LEU A 45 -0.51 -14.89 -13.12
CA LEU A 45 -1.36 -15.43 -12.06
C LEU A 45 -0.82 -16.80 -11.66
N LEU A 46 -0.24 -16.91 -10.47
CA LEU A 46 0.36 -18.16 -9.99
C LEU A 46 -0.69 -19.13 -9.43
N ALA A 47 -0.25 -20.34 -9.11
CA ALA A 47 -1.13 -21.44 -8.71
C ALA A 47 -2.17 -21.04 -7.63
N GLY A 48 -3.42 -21.38 -7.85
CA GLY A 48 -4.50 -21.19 -6.88
C GLY A 48 -4.88 -19.73 -6.59
N THR A 49 -4.38 -18.76 -7.36
CA THR A 49 -4.81 -17.35 -7.27
C THR A 49 -6.30 -17.25 -7.58
N VAL A 50 -7.02 -16.42 -6.83
CA VAL A 50 -8.43 -16.11 -7.05
C VAL A 50 -8.59 -14.62 -7.31
N LEU A 51 -9.18 -14.29 -8.46
CA LEU A 51 -9.58 -12.93 -8.81
C LEU A 51 -11.12 -12.88 -8.86
N HIS A 52 -11.71 -12.20 -7.87
CA HIS A 52 -13.15 -11.97 -7.82
C HIS A 52 -13.57 -10.79 -8.69
N ASP A 53 -14.89 -10.72 -8.95
CA ASP A 53 -15.51 -9.59 -9.66
C ASP A 53 -15.08 -8.23 -9.10
N GLY A 54 -14.80 -7.28 -10.00
CA GLY A 54 -14.26 -5.97 -9.65
C GLY A 54 -12.74 -5.93 -9.49
N SER A 55 -12.01 -7.02 -9.75
CA SER A 55 -10.54 -7.00 -9.77
C SER A 55 -10.01 -6.37 -11.05
N ARG A 56 -9.07 -5.44 -10.89
CA ARG A 56 -8.31 -4.80 -11.98
C ARG A 56 -6.83 -4.96 -11.69
N VAL A 57 -6.17 -5.80 -12.46
CA VAL A 57 -4.72 -6.07 -12.34
C VAL A 57 -4.01 -5.42 -13.50
N GLY A 58 -3.05 -4.55 -13.22
CA GLY A 58 -2.23 -3.83 -14.20
C GLY A 58 -1.31 -4.75 -14.98
N GLN A 59 -0.35 -4.13 -15.68
CA GLN A 59 0.64 -4.83 -16.51
C GLN A 59 1.82 -5.32 -15.68
N ARG A 60 2.47 -6.41 -16.15
CA ARG A 60 3.70 -6.97 -15.56
C ARG A 60 3.59 -7.26 -14.06
N CYS A 61 2.38 -7.49 -13.60
CA CYS A 61 2.13 -7.88 -12.22
C CYS A 61 2.44 -9.37 -12.02
N ARG A 62 2.85 -9.72 -10.82
CA ARG A 62 2.99 -11.10 -10.40
C ARG A 62 2.11 -11.36 -9.19
N VAL A 63 1.02 -12.11 -9.39
CA VAL A 63 0.08 -12.42 -8.32
C VAL A 63 0.34 -13.84 -7.82
N GLY A 64 0.82 -13.92 -6.58
CA GLY A 64 1.42 -15.10 -5.98
C GLY A 64 0.45 -16.22 -5.66
N PRO A 65 0.97 -17.42 -5.30
CA PRO A 65 0.11 -18.56 -5.07
C PRO A 65 -0.93 -18.28 -3.99
N TYR A 66 -2.17 -18.73 -4.24
CA TYR A 66 -3.28 -18.61 -3.29
C TYR A 66 -3.56 -17.19 -2.80
N ALA A 67 -3.14 -16.17 -3.53
CA ALA A 67 -3.57 -14.80 -3.27
C ALA A 67 -5.01 -14.61 -3.71
N VAL A 68 -5.74 -13.76 -2.99
CA VAL A 68 -7.14 -13.42 -3.28
C VAL A 68 -7.26 -11.92 -3.50
N VAL A 69 -7.71 -11.51 -4.68
CA VAL A 69 -7.96 -10.10 -5.03
C VAL A 69 -9.43 -9.93 -5.33
N GLY A 70 -10.02 -8.80 -4.90
CA GLY A 70 -11.42 -8.48 -5.13
C GLY A 70 -12.39 -9.15 -4.15
N GLY A 71 -11.89 -9.76 -3.06
CA GLY A 71 -12.76 -10.30 -2.02
C GLY A 71 -13.78 -9.27 -1.51
N LEU A 72 -14.95 -9.73 -1.09
CA LEU A 72 -16.00 -8.85 -0.57
C LEU A 72 -15.48 -8.02 0.62
N PRO A 73 -15.86 -6.72 0.71
CA PRO A 73 -15.46 -5.88 1.82
C PRO A 73 -15.94 -6.46 3.16
N MET A 74 -15.04 -6.46 4.16
CA MET A 74 -15.42 -6.78 5.55
C MET A 74 -16.00 -5.53 6.22
N ASP A 75 -17.06 -5.00 5.66
CA ASP A 75 -17.76 -3.80 6.11
C ASP A 75 -19.27 -4.05 6.12
N SER A 76 -19.91 -3.83 7.26
CA SER A 76 -21.34 -4.02 7.44
C SER A 76 -22.22 -3.07 6.60
N HIS A 77 -21.62 -2.00 6.05
CA HIS A 77 -22.33 -1.05 5.18
C HIS A 77 -22.32 -1.47 3.71
N PHE A 78 -21.58 -2.50 3.34
CA PHE A 78 -21.57 -3.00 1.97
C PHE A 78 -22.92 -3.63 1.63
N ALA A 79 -23.57 -3.10 0.59
CA ALA A 79 -24.91 -3.49 0.15
C ALA A 79 -24.93 -4.24 -1.20
N GLY A 80 -23.75 -4.68 -1.69
CA GLY A 80 -23.62 -5.37 -2.98
C GLY A 80 -23.35 -4.44 -4.17
N GLU A 81 -23.01 -3.18 -3.92
CA GLU A 81 -22.70 -2.20 -4.94
C GLU A 81 -21.43 -2.53 -5.73
N GLY A 82 -21.35 -2.02 -6.98
CA GLY A 82 -20.19 -2.18 -7.85
C GLY A 82 -19.00 -1.38 -7.31
N THR A 83 -17.94 -2.08 -6.90
CA THR A 83 -16.71 -1.53 -6.35
C THR A 83 -15.50 -2.29 -6.87
N LEU A 84 -14.30 -1.72 -6.74
CA LEU A 84 -13.10 -2.27 -7.36
C LEU A 84 -12.00 -2.58 -6.33
N ALA A 85 -11.15 -3.55 -6.69
CA ALA A 85 -9.81 -3.77 -6.15
C ALA A 85 -8.81 -3.59 -7.30
N VAL A 86 -8.02 -2.51 -7.24
CA VAL A 86 -7.10 -2.11 -8.31
C VAL A 86 -5.67 -2.38 -7.87
N ILE A 87 -4.98 -3.22 -8.62
CA ILE A 87 -3.54 -3.48 -8.53
C ILE A 87 -2.91 -2.79 -9.73
N GLU A 88 -2.11 -1.75 -9.50
CA GLU A 88 -1.44 -1.02 -10.59
C GLU A 88 -0.28 -1.84 -11.20
N ASP A 89 0.45 -1.26 -12.16
CA ASP A 89 1.51 -1.93 -12.90
C ASP A 89 2.70 -2.34 -12.01
N ASP A 90 3.43 -3.38 -12.43
CA ASP A 90 4.68 -3.84 -11.81
C ASP A 90 4.55 -4.25 -10.33
N VAL A 91 3.34 -4.51 -9.84
CA VAL A 91 3.10 -4.94 -8.46
C VAL A 91 3.41 -6.43 -8.31
N THR A 92 4.11 -6.75 -7.21
CA THR A 92 4.32 -8.14 -6.79
C THR A 92 3.46 -8.44 -5.56
N VAL A 93 2.53 -9.37 -5.74
CA VAL A 93 1.68 -9.93 -4.67
C VAL A 93 2.20 -11.33 -4.35
N ARG A 94 2.60 -11.58 -3.11
CA ARG A 94 3.10 -12.88 -2.65
C ARG A 94 1.96 -13.78 -2.18
N GLU A 95 2.34 -14.95 -1.73
CA GLU A 95 1.42 -16.02 -1.34
C GLU A 95 0.49 -15.63 -0.19
N PHE A 96 -0.78 -16.05 -0.29
CA PHE A 96 -1.83 -15.85 0.71
C PHE A 96 -2.14 -14.38 1.04
N VAL A 97 -1.74 -13.46 0.19
CA VAL A 97 -2.16 -12.05 0.31
C VAL A 97 -3.64 -11.93 0.00
N THR A 98 -4.32 -11.04 0.72
CA THR A 98 -5.72 -10.68 0.44
C THR A 98 -5.86 -9.18 0.18
N VAL A 99 -6.54 -8.82 -0.90
CA VAL A 99 -6.90 -7.44 -1.23
C VAL A 99 -8.40 -7.40 -1.45
N HIS A 100 -9.13 -6.73 -0.57
CA HIS A 100 -10.58 -6.60 -0.66
C HIS A 100 -10.97 -5.42 -1.53
N ARG A 101 -12.09 -5.53 -2.26
CA ARG A 101 -12.68 -4.39 -2.93
C ARG A 101 -13.31 -3.41 -1.94
N ALA A 102 -13.67 -2.22 -2.40
CA ALA A 102 -14.16 -1.16 -1.54
C ALA A 102 -15.64 -1.29 -1.17
N THR A 103 -16.10 -0.47 -0.22
CA THR A 103 -17.50 -0.19 0.10
C THR A 103 -17.85 1.20 -0.42
N GLY A 104 -19.07 1.36 -0.89
CA GLY A 104 -19.61 2.61 -1.47
C GLY A 104 -19.60 2.62 -3.00
N PRO A 105 -20.68 3.06 -3.66
CA PRO A 105 -20.83 3.00 -5.11
C PRO A 105 -19.65 3.61 -5.86
N GLY A 106 -19.02 2.85 -6.76
CA GLY A 106 -17.88 3.30 -7.57
C GLY A 106 -16.57 3.47 -6.79
N ALA A 107 -16.53 3.15 -5.50
CA ALA A 107 -15.31 3.22 -4.70
C ALA A 107 -14.32 2.12 -5.06
N GLN A 108 -13.04 2.35 -4.71
CA GLN A 108 -11.98 1.40 -4.99
C GLN A 108 -10.97 1.28 -3.84
N THR A 109 -10.43 0.09 -3.68
CA THR A 109 -9.20 -0.19 -2.94
C THR A 109 -8.05 -0.20 -3.94
N THR A 110 -6.93 0.44 -3.64
CA THR A 110 -5.83 0.59 -4.61
C THR A 110 -4.48 0.16 -4.03
N VAL A 111 -3.69 -0.52 -4.87
CA VAL A 111 -2.27 -0.83 -4.60
C VAL A 111 -1.44 -0.23 -5.73
N GLY A 112 -0.65 0.78 -5.41
CA GLY A 112 0.14 1.58 -6.34
C GLY A 112 1.31 0.82 -6.98
N ALA A 113 1.71 1.28 -8.14
CA ALA A 113 2.68 0.64 -9.02
C ALA A 113 4.02 0.33 -8.31
N GLY A 114 4.63 -0.80 -8.68
CA GLY A 114 5.92 -1.23 -8.14
C GLY A 114 5.90 -1.66 -6.66
N THR A 115 4.73 -1.77 -6.05
CA THR A 115 4.58 -2.18 -4.65
C THR A 115 4.79 -3.68 -4.47
N LEU A 116 5.41 -4.05 -3.35
CA LEU A 116 5.58 -5.44 -2.92
C LEU A 116 4.68 -5.74 -1.73
N LEU A 117 3.72 -6.65 -1.91
CA LEU A 117 2.93 -7.24 -0.83
C LEU A 117 3.52 -8.61 -0.51
N MET A 118 4.16 -8.75 0.66
CA MET A 118 4.72 -10.05 1.08
C MET A 118 3.63 -10.95 1.68
N SER A 119 3.99 -12.20 1.88
CA SER A 119 3.08 -13.28 2.29
C SER A 119 2.17 -12.90 3.45
N TYR A 120 0.89 -13.27 3.33
CA TYR A 120 -0.15 -13.01 4.33
C TYR A 120 -0.46 -11.53 4.60
N ALA A 121 0.06 -10.59 3.81
CA ALA A 121 -0.37 -9.19 3.93
C ALA A 121 -1.85 -9.06 3.59
N HIS A 122 -2.56 -8.22 4.34
CA HIS A 122 -3.97 -7.94 4.14
C HIS A 122 -4.19 -6.45 3.85
N VAL A 123 -4.86 -6.16 2.73
CA VAL A 123 -5.30 -4.82 2.34
C VAL A 123 -6.82 -4.80 2.40
N SER A 124 -7.36 -4.13 3.42
CA SER A 124 -8.80 -4.03 3.65
C SER A 124 -9.48 -3.07 2.67
N HIS A 125 -10.81 -3.04 2.71
CA HIS A 125 -11.64 -2.20 1.85
C HIS A 125 -11.31 -0.70 1.93
N ASN A 126 -11.44 0.02 0.83
CA ASN A 126 -11.19 1.47 0.73
C ASN A 126 -9.76 1.90 1.11
N THR A 127 -8.83 0.97 1.23
CA THR A 127 -7.42 1.27 1.52
C THR A 127 -6.74 1.80 0.26
N ARG A 128 -5.87 2.79 0.44
CA ARG A 128 -4.98 3.28 -0.62
C ARG A 128 -3.54 3.00 -0.23
N VAL A 129 -2.86 2.15 -0.98
CA VAL A 129 -1.42 1.92 -0.89
C VAL A 129 -0.73 2.65 -2.04
N GLY A 130 0.23 3.50 -1.74
CA GLY A 130 1.01 4.27 -2.69
C GLY A 130 1.98 3.42 -3.52
N ARG A 131 2.80 4.09 -4.32
CA ARG A 131 3.78 3.46 -5.22
C ARG A 131 5.03 3.01 -4.49
N GLY A 132 5.63 1.92 -4.96
CA GLY A 132 6.92 1.44 -4.46
C GLY A 132 6.94 1.10 -2.98
N CYS A 133 5.79 0.84 -2.38
CA CYS A 133 5.67 0.43 -0.99
C CYS A 133 6.16 -1.01 -0.78
N VAL A 134 6.56 -1.31 0.46
CA VAL A 134 6.85 -2.67 0.87
C VAL A 134 6.03 -3.00 2.11
N LEU A 135 5.00 -3.82 1.93
CA LEU A 135 4.24 -4.41 3.02
C LEU A 135 4.83 -5.79 3.30
N THR A 136 5.59 -5.92 4.38
CA THR A 136 6.25 -7.19 4.67
C THR A 136 5.27 -8.22 5.24
N THR A 137 5.76 -9.41 5.58
CA THR A 137 4.93 -10.56 5.95
C THR A 137 3.90 -10.23 7.04
N ALA A 138 2.64 -10.60 6.78
CA ALA A 138 1.51 -10.48 7.70
C ALA A 138 1.20 -9.05 8.16
N VAL A 139 1.51 -8.04 7.36
CA VAL A 139 1.03 -6.66 7.58
C VAL A 139 -0.49 -6.63 7.43
N GLN A 140 -1.17 -5.94 8.35
CA GLN A 140 -2.63 -5.81 8.35
C GLN A 140 -3.02 -4.33 8.23
N LEU A 141 -3.70 -3.98 7.15
CA LEU A 141 -4.24 -2.65 6.93
C LEU A 141 -5.76 -2.64 7.19
N GLY A 142 -6.20 -1.82 8.12
CA GLY A 142 -7.62 -1.59 8.38
C GLY A 142 -8.27 -0.75 7.28
N GLY A 143 -9.58 -0.83 7.15
CA GLY A 143 -10.34 -0.10 6.13
C GLY A 143 -10.07 1.41 6.13
N HIS A 144 -10.12 2.03 4.94
CA HIS A 144 -9.86 3.46 4.75
C HIS A 144 -8.47 3.94 5.21
N SER A 145 -7.51 3.05 5.41
CA SER A 145 -6.14 3.48 5.70
C SER A 145 -5.42 3.94 4.43
N GLU A 146 -4.47 4.86 4.59
CA GLU A 146 -3.67 5.40 3.49
C GLU A 146 -2.19 5.19 3.77
N ILE A 147 -1.48 4.58 2.83
CA ILE A 147 -0.04 4.35 2.88
C ILE A 147 0.61 5.17 1.78
N GLY A 148 1.43 6.14 2.14
CA GLY A 148 2.13 7.02 1.21
C GLY A 148 3.24 6.31 0.44
N ASP A 149 3.68 6.91 -0.65
CA ASP A 149 4.68 6.35 -1.57
C ASP A 149 5.96 5.93 -0.84
N HIS A 150 6.55 4.83 -1.26
CA HIS A 150 7.80 4.29 -0.74
C HIS A 150 7.82 4.00 0.77
N ALA A 151 6.66 3.91 1.40
CA ALA A 151 6.58 3.50 2.79
C ALA A 151 6.89 2.00 2.95
N VAL A 152 7.51 1.67 4.08
CA VAL A 152 7.86 0.28 4.43
C VAL A 152 7.18 -0.08 5.74
N LEU A 153 6.38 -1.14 5.73
CA LEU A 153 5.73 -1.68 6.91
C LEU A 153 6.38 -3.01 7.28
N GLY A 154 6.92 -3.08 8.48
CA GLY A 154 7.60 -4.27 9.02
C GLY A 154 6.61 -5.41 9.31
N SER A 155 7.11 -6.65 9.37
CA SER A 155 6.28 -7.84 9.55
C SER A 155 5.37 -7.74 10.77
N ASN A 156 4.11 -8.18 10.60
CA ASN A 156 3.06 -8.09 11.62
C ASN A 156 2.73 -6.65 12.08
N ALA A 157 3.07 -5.62 11.30
CA ALA A 157 2.59 -4.28 11.60
C ALA A 157 1.08 -4.18 11.33
N LEU A 158 0.38 -3.50 12.23
CA LEU A 158 -1.07 -3.25 12.17
C LEU A 158 -1.30 -1.75 11.99
N ILE A 159 -2.08 -1.37 11.00
CA ILE A 159 -2.53 0.01 10.80
C ILE A 159 -4.03 0.05 11.00
N HIS A 160 -4.47 0.82 12.01
CA HIS A 160 -5.89 0.95 12.32
C HIS A 160 -6.63 1.67 11.19
N GLN A 161 -7.93 1.35 11.03
CA GLN A 161 -8.77 2.02 10.05
C GLN A 161 -8.69 3.55 10.14
N PHE A 162 -8.75 4.22 8.99
CA PHE A 162 -8.65 5.67 8.83
C PHE A 162 -7.30 6.29 9.25
N CYS A 163 -6.29 5.49 9.59
CA CYS A 163 -4.94 5.99 9.85
C CYS A 163 -4.15 6.14 8.56
N ARG A 164 -3.24 7.12 8.56
CA ARG A 164 -2.33 7.36 7.43
C ARG A 164 -0.89 7.08 7.84
N VAL A 165 -0.14 6.48 6.93
CA VAL A 165 1.31 6.35 7.01
C VAL A 165 1.90 7.20 5.89
N GLY A 166 2.69 8.20 6.23
CA GLY A 166 3.25 9.14 5.24
C GLY A 166 4.30 8.48 4.32
N GLU A 167 4.58 9.16 3.21
CA GLU A 167 5.58 8.73 2.24
C GLU A 167 6.97 8.52 2.87
N TYR A 168 7.74 7.56 2.37
CA TYR A 168 9.06 7.19 2.89
C TYR A 168 9.10 6.84 4.38
N ALA A 169 7.97 6.72 5.05
CA ALA A 169 7.95 6.30 6.45
C ALA A 169 8.30 4.82 6.59
N MET A 170 8.81 4.45 7.75
CA MET A 170 9.02 3.06 8.12
C MET A 170 8.29 2.75 9.42
N VAL A 171 7.37 1.80 9.38
CA VAL A 171 6.72 1.24 10.57
C VAL A 171 7.44 -0.06 10.94
N GLY A 172 7.98 -0.12 12.15
CA GLY A 172 8.70 -1.31 12.62
C GLY A 172 7.81 -2.53 12.73
N GLY A 173 8.40 -3.73 12.70
CA GLY A 173 7.67 -4.98 12.85
C GLY A 173 6.92 -5.06 14.19
N ALA A 174 5.80 -5.81 14.22
CA ALA A 174 4.93 -5.98 15.37
C ALA A 174 4.45 -4.68 16.03
N SER A 175 4.34 -3.61 15.23
CA SER A 175 3.87 -2.29 15.69
C SER A 175 2.37 -2.13 15.43
N ALA A 176 1.68 -1.40 16.31
CA ALA A 176 0.27 -1.05 16.14
C ALA A 176 0.10 0.46 15.96
N GLY A 177 -0.15 0.90 14.72
CA GLY A 177 -0.46 2.29 14.37
C GLY A 177 -1.94 2.58 14.54
N ASN A 178 -2.31 3.28 15.61
CA ASN A 178 -3.67 3.76 15.87
C ASN A 178 -3.84 5.28 15.67
N MET A 179 -2.78 5.94 15.24
CA MET A 179 -2.69 7.34 14.86
C MET A 179 -1.82 7.47 13.61
N ASP A 180 -1.84 8.62 12.96
CA ASP A 180 -1.08 8.87 11.74
C ASP A 180 0.44 8.83 11.98
N VAL A 181 1.17 8.19 11.08
CA VAL A 181 2.63 8.11 11.08
C VAL A 181 3.19 9.12 10.10
N LEU A 182 4.00 10.07 10.59
CA LEU A 182 4.59 11.15 9.79
C LEU A 182 5.44 10.64 8.63
N PRO A 183 5.42 11.33 7.48
CA PRO A 183 6.33 11.08 6.37
C PRO A 183 7.80 11.11 6.82
N PHE A 184 8.64 10.38 6.11
CA PHE A 184 10.12 10.37 6.27
C PHE A 184 10.60 9.79 7.61
N THR A 185 9.73 9.38 8.51
CA THR A 185 10.09 8.96 9.88
C THR A 185 10.07 7.46 10.08
N MET A 186 10.68 7.02 11.18
CA MET A 186 10.51 5.67 11.72
C MET A 186 9.58 5.72 12.92
N ALA A 187 8.56 4.84 12.91
CA ALA A 187 7.70 4.60 14.07
C ALA A 187 7.72 3.10 14.43
N ARG A 188 7.61 2.77 15.72
CA ARG A 188 7.51 1.39 16.19
C ARG A 188 6.82 1.29 17.54
N GLY A 189 6.43 0.07 17.91
CA GLY A 189 5.84 -0.27 19.20
C GLY A 189 4.33 -0.37 19.18
N ASN A 190 3.73 -0.69 20.31
CA ASN A 190 2.29 -0.77 20.52
C ASN A 190 1.90 0.04 21.78
N PRO A 191 1.27 1.23 21.63
CA PRO A 191 1.02 1.95 20.38
C PRO A 191 2.31 2.45 19.71
N ALA A 192 2.30 2.58 18.38
CA ALA A 192 3.44 3.06 17.62
C ALA A 192 3.82 4.50 18.00
N ARG A 193 5.12 4.77 18.11
CA ARG A 193 5.69 6.09 18.41
C ARG A 193 6.82 6.41 17.45
N HIS A 194 6.97 7.68 17.08
CA HIS A 194 8.08 8.14 16.26
C HIS A 194 9.40 8.12 17.05
N TYR A 195 10.46 7.66 16.40
CA TYR A 195 11.82 7.62 16.97
C TYR A 195 12.75 8.63 16.31
N ARG A 196 12.86 8.57 15.00
CA ARG A 196 13.82 9.34 14.19
C ARG A 196 13.38 9.35 12.73
N LEU A 197 14.14 10.01 11.88
CA LEU A 197 14.03 9.88 10.42
C LEU A 197 14.36 8.45 9.96
N ASN A 198 13.73 8.03 8.89
CA ASN A 198 14.03 6.78 8.18
C ASN A 198 15.29 6.94 7.31
N ARG A 199 16.45 7.14 7.94
CA ARG A 199 17.70 7.46 7.25
C ARG A 199 18.03 6.52 6.11
N VAL A 200 17.87 5.21 6.32
CA VAL A 200 18.20 4.20 5.30
C VAL A 200 17.27 4.30 4.11
N GLY A 201 15.97 4.41 4.34
CA GLY A 201 14.97 4.58 3.28
C GLY A 201 15.20 5.88 2.51
N LEU A 202 15.44 6.98 3.21
CA LEU A 202 15.68 8.29 2.60
C LEU A 202 16.91 8.29 1.69
N LEU A 203 18.04 7.73 2.15
CA LEU A 203 19.26 7.63 1.34
C LEU A 203 19.05 6.81 0.06
N ARG A 204 18.30 5.71 0.12
CA ARG A 204 17.99 4.90 -1.06
C ARG A 204 17.21 5.66 -2.14
N HIS A 205 16.50 6.71 -1.75
CA HIS A 205 15.71 7.57 -2.64
C HIS A 205 16.35 8.94 -2.88
N GLY A 206 17.65 9.10 -2.59
CA GLY A 206 18.40 10.34 -2.86
C GLY A 206 17.99 11.53 -1.96
N ILE A 207 17.35 11.24 -0.82
CA ILE A 207 17.03 12.28 0.18
C ILE A 207 18.17 12.33 1.19
N GLU A 208 19.21 13.12 0.87
CA GLU A 208 20.44 13.26 1.64
C GLU A 208 20.91 14.72 1.71
N GLY A 209 22.08 14.98 2.30
CA GLY A 209 22.69 16.30 2.34
C GLY A 209 21.80 17.34 3.01
N GLU A 210 21.49 18.42 2.31
CA GLU A 210 20.66 19.52 2.81
C GLU A 210 19.20 19.11 3.03
N ARG A 211 18.64 18.29 2.11
CA ARG A 211 17.29 17.78 2.27
C ARG A 211 17.11 17.00 3.57
N TYR A 212 18.05 16.09 3.86
CA TYR A 212 18.03 15.31 5.10
C TYR A 212 18.18 16.21 6.34
N ARG A 213 19.11 17.20 6.31
CA ARG A 213 19.31 18.14 7.42
C ARG A 213 18.06 18.98 7.70
N ALA A 214 17.37 19.45 6.65
CA ALA A 214 16.12 20.20 6.80
C ALA A 214 15.05 19.36 7.50
N LEU A 215 14.83 18.11 7.06
CA LEU A 215 13.91 17.17 7.71
C LEU A 215 14.30 16.88 9.18
N GLU A 216 15.59 16.74 9.47
CA GLU A 216 16.06 16.51 10.84
C GLU A 216 15.74 17.70 11.76
N GLN A 217 15.93 18.93 11.26
CA GLN A 217 15.55 20.15 12.00
C GLN A 217 14.03 20.22 12.18
N ALA A 218 13.25 19.90 11.16
CA ALA A 218 11.79 19.89 11.23
C ALA A 218 11.26 18.87 12.27
N VAL A 219 11.81 17.65 12.30
CA VAL A 219 11.43 16.65 13.32
C VAL A 219 11.80 17.12 14.74
N ARG A 220 12.92 17.82 14.91
CA ARG A 220 13.29 18.44 16.21
C ARG A 220 12.33 19.55 16.61
N ALA A 221 11.90 20.40 15.66
CA ALA A 221 10.93 21.46 15.89
C ALA A 221 9.53 20.88 16.24
N LEU A 222 9.08 19.82 15.54
CA LEU A 222 7.85 19.08 15.86
C LEU A 222 7.87 18.54 17.31
N ARG A 223 8.97 17.92 17.74
CA ARG A 223 9.13 17.44 19.12
C ARG A 223 8.99 18.55 20.16
N ARG A 224 9.47 19.76 19.83
CA ARG A 224 9.42 20.94 20.72
C ARG A 224 8.14 21.75 20.59
N ARG A 225 7.27 21.39 19.63
CA ARG A 225 6.05 22.15 19.27
C ARG A 225 6.37 23.58 18.83
N ASP A 226 7.50 23.78 18.18
CA ASP A 226 7.97 25.06 17.69
C ASP A 226 7.40 25.32 16.28
N ARG A 227 6.18 25.86 16.24
CA ARG A 227 5.47 26.10 14.98
C ARG A 227 6.17 27.13 14.10
N SER A 228 6.65 28.21 14.68
CA SER A 228 7.35 29.27 13.93
C SER A 228 8.57 28.74 13.18
N ARG A 229 9.36 27.89 13.85
CA ARG A 229 10.52 27.24 13.21
C ARG A 229 10.14 26.26 12.12
N LEU A 230 9.00 25.53 12.28
CA LEU A 230 8.49 24.63 11.26
C LEU A 230 8.07 25.39 10.01
N ASP A 231 7.35 26.49 10.15
CA ASP A 231 6.89 27.31 9.02
C ASP A 231 8.09 27.87 8.24
N GLU A 232 9.11 28.41 8.96
CA GLU A 232 10.35 28.88 8.35
C GLU A 232 11.08 27.78 7.55
N LEU A 233 11.20 26.59 8.12
CA LEU A 233 11.84 25.46 7.45
C LEU A 233 11.03 24.95 6.24
N ALA A 234 9.71 25.01 6.32
CA ALA A 234 8.81 24.61 5.24
C ALA A 234 8.88 25.56 4.04
N ASP A 235 9.13 26.86 4.27
CA ASP A 235 9.32 27.84 3.18
C ASP A 235 10.60 27.56 2.39
N GLY A 236 11.62 26.99 3.02
CA GLY A 236 12.89 26.65 2.38
C GLY A 236 13.00 25.20 1.87
N SER A 237 12.01 24.34 2.13
CA SER A 237 12.13 22.92 1.80
C SER A 237 10.79 22.28 1.47
N ALA A 238 10.63 21.81 0.24
CA ALA A 238 9.44 21.07 -0.19
C ALA A 238 9.19 19.78 0.63
N ASP A 239 10.25 19.10 1.06
CA ASP A 239 10.11 17.90 1.90
C ASP A 239 9.53 18.26 3.28
N VAL A 240 10.00 19.38 3.87
CA VAL A 240 9.47 19.85 5.15
C VAL A 240 8.02 20.35 4.99
N ARG A 241 7.71 21.01 3.88
CA ARG A 241 6.34 21.43 3.58
C ARG A 241 5.41 20.20 3.56
N ARG A 242 5.75 19.13 2.85
CA ARG A 242 4.94 17.89 2.82
C ARG A 242 4.80 17.25 4.20
N LEU A 243 5.86 17.25 5.00
CA LEU A 243 5.81 16.76 6.38
C LEU A 243 4.80 17.56 7.22
N LEU A 244 4.83 18.88 7.08
CA LEU A 244 3.97 19.79 7.83
C LEU A 244 2.50 19.70 7.38
N ASP A 245 2.26 19.73 6.07
CA ASP A 245 0.91 19.59 5.50
C ASP A 245 0.28 18.27 5.91
N PHE A 246 1.05 17.16 5.88
CA PHE A 246 0.56 15.87 6.37
C PHE A 246 0.16 15.92 7.85
N ALA A 247 0.95 16.59 8.69
CA ALA A 247 0.68 16.70 10.12
C ALA A 247 -0.58 17.58 10.39
N ASP A 248 -0.72 18.69 9.66
CA ASP A 248 -1.83 19.62 9.79
C ASP A 248 -3.16 19.02 9.31
N ASP A 249 -3.13 18.20 8.26
CA ASP A 249 -4.30 17.51 7.69
C ASP A 249 -4.72 16.26 8.51
N SER A 250 -4.01 15.94 9.58
CA SER A 250 -4.27 14.71 10.35
C SER A 250 -5.60 14.75 11.10
N LYS A 251 -6.54 13.88 10.71
CA LYS A 251 -7.85 13.73 11.37
C LYS A 251 -7.79 12.78 12.59
N ARG A 252 -6.89 11.78 12.53
CA ARG A 252 -6.71 10.79 13.62
C ARG A 252 -5.74 11.27 14.68
N GLY A 253 -5.05 12.39 14.44
CA GLY A 253 -3.91 12.86 15.22
C GLY A 253 -2.62 12.11 14.86
N VAL A 254 -1.51 12.77 15.05
CA VAL A 254 -0.17 12.25 14.78
C VAL A 254 0.34 11.43 15.97
N ALA A 255 0.92 10.26 15.72
CA ALA A 255 1.53 9.42 16.73
C ALA A 255 2.60 10.20 17.52
N ARG A 256 2.68 9.98 18.84
CA ARG A 256 3.62 10.72 19.70
C ARG A 256 5.07 10.34 19.41
N PHE A 257 5.99 11.19 19.74
CA PHE A 257 7.42 10.83 19.78
C PHE A 257 7.73 9.99 21.03
N ALA A 258 8.67 9.06 20.89
CA ALA A 258 9.19 8.31 22.02
C ALA A 258 9.93 9.28 22.96
N VAL A 259 9.77 9.06 24.29
CA VAL A 259 10.50 9.79 25.32
C VAL A 259 11.90 9.21 25.40
N GLY A 260 12.95 10.05 25.33
CA GLY A 260 14.34 9.63 25.56
C GLY A 260 15.01 8.98 24.33
N GLY A 261 14.70 9.40 23.13
CA GLY A 261 15.44 9.03 21.91
C GLY A 261 16.28 10.19 21.38
#